data_5588c50b17e5e72b0d82ac305aa8675f
#
_entry.id   5588c50b17e5e72b0d82ac305aa8675f
#
_cell.length_a   1.000
_cell.length_b   1.000
_cell.length_c   1.000
_cell.angle_alpha   90.00
_cell.angle_beta   90.00
_cell.angle_gamma   90.00
#
_symmetry.space_group_name_H-M   'P 1'
#
loop_
_entity.id
_entity.type
_entity.pdbx_description
1 polymer ?
#
loop_
_entity_poly.entity_id
_entity_poly.type
_entity_poly.pdbx_seq_one_letter_code
_entity_poly.pdbx_strand_id
1 'polypeptide(L)'
;MATTKIWAVKDNLERTVNYAANPEKTVDSGLKKAIHYAGDEAKTESRCYVTGVNCNADTAFEEMSAVQERFGKTGGNVAYHAYQSFKTGEITPELCHEIGVKLAKKMWGNEYQVLVATHLNTGTLHNHFVVCSTNMWTGKKFDCNEGAYWKFRALSDELCAEHNLTVIKNPTGKTPRSIYFAEKNGEPTTFNVLREAIDYGIEHSRSFENFKWIMKDMGYVMCLNPKHRYWTIRSANSKKSVRMYRLGDEYNNEAIHRRIHENNTQHWRNAAEYEYNRKQMKRFKPRVFVFRGSFKKLKSLGGLYAKYLHYLYLMGKLPKRNLKCYPLSTVDKLTKI
;
A
#
# COMPACT_ATOMS: atom_id res chain seq x y z
N MET A 1 4.37 -5.07 -12.34
CA MET A 1 3.63 -3.88 -11.80
C MET A 1 4.62 -3.04 -11.02
N ALA A 2 4.99 -1.86 -11.53
CA ALA A 2 6.00 -1.01 -10.89
C ALA A 2 5.36 -0.05 -9.86
N THR A 3 6.06 0.16 -8.74
CA THR A 3 5.74 1.18 -7.75
C THR A 3 6.89 2.17 -7.64
N THR A 4 6.57 3.46 -7.52
CA THR A 4 7.55 4.54 -7.48
C THR A 4 7.39 5.40 -6.23
N LYS A 5 8.51 5.94 -5.73
CA LYS A 5 8.54 6.93 -4.66
C LYS A 5 9.77 7.82 -4.81
N ILE A 6 9.67 9.08 -4.41
CA ILE A 6 10.78 10.04 -4.36
C ILE A 6 10.69 10.85 -3.05
N TRP A 7 11.84 11.13 -2.42
CA TRP A 7 11.92 11.93 -1.21
C TRP A 7 13.26 12.69 -1.13
N ALA A 8 13.25 13.78 -0.39
CA ALA A 8 14.43 14.62 -0.20
C ALA A 8 15.42 14.00 0.79
N VAL A 9 16.70 14.17 0.51
CA VAL A 9 17.85 13.89 1.39
C VAL A 9 18.45 15.22 1.82
N LYS A 10 18.55 15.44 3.14
CA LYS A 10 18.91 16.74 3.68
C LYS A 10 20.37 16.83 4.16
N ASP A 11 20.97 15.72 4.56
CA ASP A 11 22.17 15.74 5.40
C ASP A 11 23.26 14.72 5.04
N ASN A 12 23.04 13.77 4.15
CA ASN A 12 24.08 12.78 3.88
C ASN A 12 24.01 12.23 2.45
N LEU A 13 24.55 12.98 1.51
CA LEU A 13 24.66 12.59 0.12
C LEU A 13 25.55 11.33 -0.04
N GLU A 14 26.74 11.32 0.59
CA GLU A 14 27.69 10.22 0.52
C GLU A 14 27.07 8.88 0.97
N ARG A 15 26.42 8.87 2.14
CA ARG A 15 25.73 7.68 2.64
C ARG A 15 24.65 7.20 1.66
N THR A 16 23.96 8.11 1.01
CA THR A 16 22.88 7.76 0.08
C THR A 16 23.43 7.16 -1.21
N VAL A 17 24.53 7.71 -1.74
CA VAL A 17 25.25 7.19 -2.90
C VAL A 17 25.82 5.79 -2.58
N ASN A 18 26.53 5.65 -1.47
CA ASN A 18 27.12 4.38 -1.04
C ASN A 18 26.06 3.30 -0.76
N TYR A 19 24.90 3.66 -0.22
CA TYR A 19 23.78 2.73 -0.03
C TYR A 19 23.22 2.23 -1.36
N ALA A 20 23.02 3.11 -2.33
CA ALA A 20 22.48 2.76 -3.64
C ALA A 20 23.48 1.91 -4.43
N ALA A 21 24.73 2.31 -4.47
CA ALA A 21 25.81 1.64 -5.22
C ALA A 21 26.43 0.41 -4.51
N ASN A 22 25.87 -0.04 -3.37
CA ASN A 22 26.46 -1.12 -2.58
C ASN A 22 26.62 -2.41 -3.43
N PRO A 23 27.85 -2.91 -3.63
CA PRO A 23 28.14 -4.09 -4.47
C PRO A 23 27.43 -5.35 -4.00
N GLU A 24 27.20 -5.51 -2.69
CA GLU A 24 26.48 -6.67 -2.16
C GLU A 24 25.04 -6.78 -2.64
N LYS A 25 24.44 -5.66 -3.09
CA LYS A 25 23.05 -5.57 -3.51
C LYS A 25 22.86 -5.49 -5.01
N THR A 26 23.90 -5.04 -5.74
CA THR A 26 23.84 -4.75 -7.18
C THR A 26 24.46 -5.85 -8.04
N VAL A 27 25.11 -6.84 -7.44
CA VAL A 27 25.74 -7.96 -8.15
C VAL A 27 24.90 -9.23 -8.03
N ASP A 28 24.69 -9.95 -9.13
CA ASP A 28 24.03 -11.24 -9.14
C ASP A 28 24.82 -12.29 -8.34
N SER A 29 24.10 -13.16 -7.63
CA SER A 29 24.70 -14.23 -6.82
C SER A 29 25.54 -15.21 -7.62
N GLY A 30 25.21 -15.43 -8.90
CA GLY A 30 26.00 -16.24 -9.84
C GLY A 30 27.34 -15.59 -10.16
N LEU A 31 27.33 -14.29 -10.40
CA LEU A 31 28.52 -13.49 -10.69
C LEU A 31 29.41 -13.35 -9.45
N LYS A 32 28.85 -13.21 -8.24
CA LYS A 32 29.61 -13.20 -6.98
C LYS A 32 30.49 -14.45 -6.81
N LYS A 33 29.97 -15.63 -7.16
CA LYS A 33 30.72 -16.88 -7.10
C LYS A 33 31.88 -16.92 -8.12
N ALA A 34 31.66 -16.38 -9.32
CA ALA A 34 32.67 -16.30 -10.38
C ALA A 34 33.75 -15.27 -10.04
N ILE A 35 33.42 -14.14 -9.47
CA ILE A 35 34.33 -13.07 -9.05
C ILE A 35 35.25 -13.55 -7.92
N HIS A 36 34.71 -14.30 -6.94
CA HIS A 36 35.50 -14.84 -5.83
C HIS A 36 36.53 -15.89 -6.31
N TYR A 37 36.31 -16.47 -7.49
CA TYR A 37 37.21 -17.45 -8.12
C TYR A 37 38.27 -16.83 -9.05
N ALA A 38 38.02 -15.63 -9.61
CA ALA A 38 38.82 -15.05 -10.68
C ALA A 38 39.84 -13.95 -10.26
N GLY A 39 39.89 -13.55 -8.98
CA GLY A 39 40.86 -12.56 -8.51
C GLY A 39 40.54 -11.09 -8.89
N ASP A 40 41.42 -10.18 -8.49
CA ASP A 40 41.23 -8.71 -8.42
C ASP A 40 40.87 -7.94 -9.73
N GLU A 41 40.94 -8.54 -10.89
CA GLU A 41 40.59 -7.91 -12.19
C GLU A 41 39.10 -7.76 -12.42
N ALA A 42 38.27 -8.44 -11.63
CA ALA A 42 36.81 -8.44 -11.78
C ALA A 42 36.08 -7.23 -11.12
N LYS A 43 36.80 -6.26 -10.55
CA LYS A 43 36.16 -5.08 -9.90
C LYS A 43 35.38 -4.20 -10.86
N THR A 44 35.77 -4.17 -12.13
CA THR A 44 35.11 -3.39 -13.18
C THR A 44 33.81 -4.02 -13.66
N GLU A 45 33.70 -5.36 -13.70
CA GLU A 45 32.50 -6.09 -14.10
C GLU A 45 31.49 -6.25 -12.95
N SER A 46 31.91 -6.07 -11.70
CA SER A 46 31.06 -6.23 -10.52
C SER A 46 29.97 -5.17 -10.34
N ARG A 47 29.99 -4.08 -11.14
CA ARG A 47 29.03 -2.96 -11.10
C ARG A 47 28.12 -2.88 -12.31
N CYS A 48 27.82 -4.00 -12.96
CA CYS A 48 27.00 -4.04 -14.17
C CYS A 48 25.60 -3.40 -14.03
N TYR A 49 25.10 -3.25 -12.81
CA TYR A 49 23.80 -2.65 -12.52
C TYR A 49 23.87 -1.30 -11.77
N VAL A 50 24.99 -0.57 -11.96
CA VAL A 50 25.17 0.80 -11.47
C VAL A 50 25.59 1.69 -12.63
N THR A 51 24.81 2.73 -12.92
CA THR A 51 25.05 3.67 -14.03
C THR A 51 24.90 5.10 -13.56
N GLY A 52 25.88 5.95 -13.90
CA GLY A 52 25.76 7.40 -13.77
C GLY A 52 25.08 8.01 -15.00
N VAL A 53 24.14 8.90 -14.77
CA VAL A 53 23.55 9.76 -15.80
C VAL A 53 24.04 11.18 -15.52
N ASN A 54 24.76 11.76 -16.49
CA ASN A 54 25.46 13.05 -16.38
C ASN A 54 26.56 13.08 -15.27
N CYS A 55 27.01 11.92 -14.82
CA CYS A 55 28.14 11.74 -13.92
C CYS A 55 28.73 10.35 -14.11
N ASN A 56 29.95 10.13 -13.61
CA ASN A 56 30.53 8.81 -13.54
C ASN A 56 29.97 8.09 -12.28
N ALA A 57 29.65 6.80 -12.43
CA ALA A 57 29.09 6.00 -11.32
C ALA A 57 30.07 5.88 -10.13
N ASP A 58 31.38 5.82 -10.41
CA ASP A 58 32.44 5.64 -9.41
C ASP A 58 32.72 6.92 -8.63
N THR A 59 32.58 8.08 -9.25
CA THR A 59 32.87 9.41 -8.69
C THR A 59 31.60 10.25 -8.51
N ALA A 60 30.44 9.60 -8.46
CA ALA A 60 29.15 10.29 -8.41
C ALA A 60 29.01 11.23 -7.20
N PHE A 61 29.52 10.83 -6.04
CA PHE A 61 29.49 11.67 -4.84
C PHE A 61 30.33 12.92 -5.00
N GLU A 62 31.58 12.78 -5.44
CA GLU A 62 32.52 13.86 -5.65
C GLU A 62 32.01 14.85 -6.71
N GLU A 63 31.50 14.35 -7.83
CA GLU A 63 30.98 15.19 -8.90
C GLU A 63 29.71 15.95 -8.48
N MET A 64 28.77 15.29 -7.79
CA MET A 64 27.56 15.93 -7.25
C MET A 64 27.92 16.99 -6.20
N SER A 65 28.90 16.71 -5.33
CA SER A 65 29.37 17.64 -4.31
C SER A 65 30.04 18.85 -4.96
N ALA A 66 30.91 18.65 -5.96
CA ALA A 66 31.56 19.73 -6.70
C ALA A 66 30.56 20.68 -7.39
N VAL A 67 29.47 20.13 -7.97
CA VAL A 67 28.39 20.95 -8.53
C VAL A 67 27.69 21.76 -7.46
N GLN A 68 27.42 21.19 -6.29
CA GLN A 68 26.78 21.93 -5.19
C GLN A 68 27.69 23.03 -4.61
N GLU A 69 28.97 22.75 -4.46
CA GLU A 69 29.98 23.73 -4.00
C GLU A 69 30.13 24.88 -4.99
N ARG A 70 30.25 24.57 -6.30
CA ARG A 70 30.34 25.56 -7.36
C ARG A 70 29.23 26.61 -7.31
N PHE A 71 28.03 26.20 -6.97
CA PHE A 71 26.85 27.08 -6.90
C PHE A 71 26.49 27.52 -5.48
N GLY A 72 27.28 27.17 -4.44
CA GLY A 72 27.00 27.48 -3.04
C GLY A 72 25.69 26.85 -2.54
N LYS A 73 25.32 25.64 -3.03
CA LYS A 73 24.07 24.96 -2.72
C LYS A 73 24.24 23.74 -1.80
N THR A 74 25.20 23.79 -0.89
CA THR A 74 25.57 22.69 0.02
C THR A 74 24.58 22.46 1.18
N GLY A 75 23.61 23.37 1.41
CA GLY A 75 22.61 23.27 2.49
C GLY A 75 21.21 22.90 2.04
N GLY A 76 20.36 22.51 2.97
CA GLY A 76 18.98 22.13 2.73
C GLY A 76 18.85 20.74 2.07
N ASN A 77 18.02 20.60 1.04
CA ASN A 77 17.94 19.34 0.30
C ASN A 77 19.20 19.22 -0.58
N VAL A 78 20.08 18.28 -0.26
CA VAL A 78 21.33 18.02 -1.01
C VAL A 78 21.11 17.03 -2.14
N ALA A 79 20.18 16.11 -1.98
CA ALA A 79 19.81 15.16 -3.01
C ALA A 79 18.33 14.78 -2.90
N TYR A 80 17.86 14.04 -3.89
CA TYR A 80 16.62 13.28 -3.82
C TYR A 80 16.93 11.81 -4.02
N HIS A 81 16.31 10.99 -3.18
CA HIS A 81 16.37 9.54 -3.33
C HIS A 81 15.02 9.07 -3.86
N ALA A 82 15.05 8.30 -4.95
CA ALA A 82 13.84 7.69 -5.50
C ALA A 82 14.04 6.20 -5.68
N TYR A 83 12.95 5.45 -5.78
CA TYR A 83 12.97 4.07 -6.20
C TYR A 83 11.83 3.75 -7.18
N GLN A 84 12.08 2.73 -8.00
CA GLN A 84 11.12 2.07 -8.86
C GLN A 84 11.23 0.56 -8.58
N SER A 85 10.16 -0.06 -8.08
CA SER A 85 10.17 -1.49 -7.69
C SER A 85 9.15 -2.26 -8.52
N PHE A 86 9.55 -3.45 -9.00
CA PHE A 86 8.77 -4.30 -9.87
C PHE A 86 8.17 -5.49 -9.10
N LYS A 87 7.18 -6.15 -9.67
CA LYS A 87 6.63 -7.37 -9.11
C LYS A 87 7.62 -8.52 -9.26
N THR A 88 7.69 -9.39 -8.28
CA THR A 88 8.54 -10.59 -8.30
C THR A 88 8.30 -11.42 -9.55
N GLY A 89 9.38 -11.76 -10.27
CA GLY A 89 9.34 -12.60 -11.47
C GLY A 89 8.78 -11.93 -12.74
N GLU A 90 8.52 -10.63 -12.72
CA GLU A 90 7.95 -9.90 -13.87
C GLU A 90 9.02 -9.33 -14.81
N ILE A 91 10.25 -9.16 -14.34
CA ILE A 91 11.33 -8.49 -15.06
C ILE A 91 12.68 -9.15 -14.79
N THR A 92 13.58 -9.10 -15.76
CA THR A 92 14.99 -9.51 -15.59
C THR A 92 15.83 -8.37 -15.02
N PRO A 93 16.98 -8.65 -14.39
CA PRO A 93 17.89 -7.61 -13.88
C PRO A 93 18.32 -6.60 -14.93
N GLU A 94 18.66 -7.05 -16.13
CA GLU A 94 19.13 -6.22 -17.26
C GLU A 94 18.03 -5.24 -17.68
N LEU A 95 16.83 -5.76 -17.93
CA LEU A 95 15.69 -4.93 -18.34
C LEU A 95 15.26 -3.97 -17.22
N CYS A 96 15.34 -4.40 -15.96
CA CYS A 96 15.08 -3.55 -14.80
C CYS A 96 16.03 -2.35 -14.80
N HIS A 97 17.33 -2.59 -14.99
CA HIS A 97 18.35 -1.56 -15.02
C HIS A 97 18.17 -0.62 -16.24
N GLU A 98 17.94 -1.19 -17.42
CA GLU A 98 17.69 -0.43 -18.65
C GLU A 98 16.51 0.54 -18.47
N ILE A 99 15.38 0.05 -17.95
CA ILE A 99 14.20 0.89 -17.68
C ILE A 99 14.56 1.98 -16.66
N GLY A 100 15.34 1.66 -15.62
CA GLY A 100 15.81 2.64 -14.65
C GLY A 100 16.62 3.76 -15.29
N VAL A 101 17.59 3.43 -16.11
CA VAL A 101 18.42 4.41 -16.82
C VAL A 101 17.59 5.27 -17.79
N LYS A 102 16.68 4.65 -18.55
CA LYS A 102 15.74 5.38 -19.44
C LYS A 102 14.84 6.34 -18.64
N LEU A 103 14.33 5.90 -17.49
CA LEU A 103 13.49 6.71 -16.61
C LEU A 103 14.27 7.92 -16.07
N ALA A 104 15.51 7.71 -15.63
CA ALA A 104 16.36 8.80 -15.16
C ALA A 104 16.58 9.85 -16.27
N LYS A 105 16.91 9.43 -17.49
CA LYS A 105 17.10 10.32 -18.65
C LYS A 105 15.81 11.06 -19.02
N LYS A 106 14.65 10.40 -19.05
CA LYS A 106 13.36 11.05 -19.35
C LYS A 106 12.94 12.05 -18.26
N MET A 107 13.24 11.78 -16.99
CA MET A 107 12.79 12.60 -15.87
C MET A 107 13.66 13.82 -15.63
N TRP A 108 15.00 13.63 -15.62
CA TRP A 108 15.96 14.66 -15.23
C TRP A 108 16.83 15.18 -16.40
N GLY A 109 16.77 14.50 -17.55
CA GLY A 109 17.41 14.93 -18.79
C GLY A 109 18.90 15.14 -18.65
N ASN A 110 19.40 16.23 -19.27
CA ASN A 110 20.80 16.64 -19.22
C ASN A 110 21.06 17.73 -18.15
N GLU A 111 20.15 17.91 -17.21
CA GLU A 111 20.22 19.03 -16.26
C GLU A 111 20.73 18.61 -14.88
N TYR A 112 20.44 17.37 -14.48
CA TYR A 112 20.81 16.88 -13.16
C TYR A 112 21.64 15.61 -13.26
N GLN A 113 22.57 15.47 -12.33
CA GLN A 113 23.35 14.25 -12.16
C GLN A 113 22.51 13.21 -11.41
N VAL A 114 22.51 11.98 -11.90
CA VAL A 114 21.72 10.89 -11.30
C VAL A 114 22.57 9.61 -11.27
N LEU A 115 22.66 9.00 -10.10
CA LEU A 115 23.15 7.63 -9.96
C LEU A 115 21.98 6.68 -9.97
N VAL A 116 21.96 5.72 -10.89
CA VAL A 116 20.97 4.66 -11.02
C VAL A 116 21.59 3.34 -10.60
N ALA A 117 21.01 2.65 -9.64
CA ALA A 117 21.50 1.35 -9.18
C ALA A 117 20.33 0.36 -9.03
N THR A 118 20.48 -0.83 -9.59
CA THR A 118 19.47 -1.90 -9.48
C THR A 118 19.87 -2.89 -8.40
N HIS A 119 19.01 -3.07 -7.42
CA HIS A 119 19.22 -4.01 -6.33
C HIS A 119 18.60 -5.38 -6.66
N LEU A 120 19.41 -6.43 -6.49
CA LEU A 120 19.10 -7.83 -6.80
C LEU A 120 18.91 -8.70 -5.55
N ASN A 121 19.26 -8.19 -4.38
CA ASN A 121 19.33 -8.95 -3.12
C ASN A 121 17.97 -9.23 -2.45
N THR A 122 16.89 -8.75 -3.03
CA THR A 122 15.54 -9.00 -2.53
C THR A 122 14.73 -9.76 -3.56
N GLY A 123 13.68 -10.46 -3.13
CA GLY A 123 12.78 -11.17 -4.05
C GLY A 123 12.05 -10.28 -5.07
N THR A 124 12.23 -8.97 -4.97
CA THR A 124 11.68 -7.96 -5.90
C THR A 124 12.79 -7.10 -6.44
N LEU A 125 12.98 -7.10 -7.76
CA LEU A 125 13.95 -6.21 -8.42
C LEU A 125 13.49 -4.75 -8.31
N HIS A 126 14.41 -3.86 -7.99
CA HIS A 126 14.09 -2.45 -7.86
C HIS A 126 15.29 -1.55 -8.16
N ASN A 127 15.01 -0.44 -8.83
CA ASN A 127 15.97 0.62 -9.11
C ASN A 127 15.97 1.65 -7.98
N HIS A 128 17.14 2.07 -7.56
CA HIS A 128 17.39 3.26 -6.75
C HIS A 128 17.94 4.38 -7.63
N PHE A 129 17.48 5.59 -7.37
CA PHE A 129 17.96 6.81 -8.03
C PHE A 129 18.44 7.76 -6.95
N VAL A 130 19.71 8.17 -7.04
CA VAL A 130 20.22 9.28 -6.24
C VAL A 130 20.43 10.47 -7.17
N VAL A 131 19.63 11.50 -6.98
CA VAL A 131 19.57 12.68 -7.86
C VAL A 131 20.21 13.85 -7.15
N CYS A 132 21.23 14.47 -7.74
CA CYS A 132 21.76 15.74 -7.24
C CYS A 132 20.64 16.79 -7.23
N SER A 133 20.48 17.47 -6.09
CA SER A 133 19.41 18.48 -6.00
C SER A 133 19.68 19.72 -6.84
N THR A 134 20.92 19.94 -7.29
CA THR A 134 21.38 21.15 -7.98
C THR A 134 21.53 20.89 -9.47
N ASN A 135 20.89 21.71 -10.30
CA ASN A 135 21.07 21.70 -11.74
C ASN A 135 22.53 22.07 -12.06
N MET A 136 23.21 21.23 -12.85
CA MET A 136 24.64 21.35 -13.11
C MET A 136 25.01 22.51 -14.00
N TRP A 137 24.04 23.13 -14.69
CA TRP A 137 24.24 24.29 -15.58
C TRP A 137 23.86 25.61 -14.91
N THR A 138 22.70 25.64 -14.23
CA THR A 138 22.09 26.86 -13.70
C THR A 138 22.21 27.02 -12.19
N GLY A 139 22.60 25.98 -11.45
CA GLY A 139 22.59 25.96 -9.99
C GLY A 139 21.22 25.99 -9.36
N LYS A 140 20.12 25.95 -10.15
CA LYS A 140 18.76 25.92 -9.62
C LYS A 140 18.48 24.56 -8.96
N LYS A 141 17.90 24.60 -7.77
CA LYS A 141 17.50 23.35 -7.09
C LYS A 141 16.28 22.71 -7.77
N PHE A 142 16.30 21.39 -7.85
CA PHE A 142 15.16 20.58 -8.31
C PHE A 142 13.98 20.79 -7.37
N ASP A 143 12.83 21.12 -7.92
CA ASP A 143 11.58 21.24 -7.18
C ASP A 143 10.81 19.92 -7.24
N CYS A 144 10.91 19.14 -6.16
CA CYS A 144 10.20 17.87 -6.01
C CYS A 144 8.80 18.12 -5.44
N ASN A 145 7.98 18.86 -6.16
CA ASN A 145 6.58 19.09 -5.84
C ASN A 145 5.68 17.89 -6.24
N GLU A 146 4.38 18.00 -5.99
CA GLU A 146 3.41 16.96 -6.34
C GLU A 146 3.39 16.67 -7.85
N GLY A 147 3.56 17.68 -8.70
CA GLY A 147 3.64 17.52 -10.16
C GLY A 147 4.85 16.68 -10.58
N ALA A 148 6.03 16.91 -9.98
CA ALA A 148 7.23 16.10 -10.23
C ALA A 148 7.02 14.64 -9.80
N TYR A 149 6.35 14.41 -8.67
CA TYR A 149 5.98 13.06 -8.21
C TYR A 149 5.09 12.32 -9.21
N TRP A 150 4.04 12.98 -9.70
CA TRP A 150 3.13 12.38 -10.68
C TRP A 150 3.79 12.18 -12.04
N LYS A 151 4.66 13.11 -12.48
CA LYS A 151 5.46 12.98 -13.70
C LYS A 151 6.38 11.76 -13.63
N PHE A 152 7.11 11.58 -12.51
CA PHE A 152 8.00 10.44 -12.31
C PHE A 152 7.24 9.11 -12.40
N ARG A 153 6.06 9.05 -11.79
CA ARG A 153 5.18 7.87 -11.88
C ARG A 153 4.68 7.62 -13.28
N ALA A 154 4.17 8.65 -13.97
CA ALA A 154 3.65 8.52 -15.33
C ALA A 154 4.72 8.03 -16.32
N LEU A 155 5.94 8.57 -16.23
CA LEU A 155 7.08 8.11 -17.03
C LEU A 155 7.47 6.65 -16.74
N SER A 156 7.41 6.25 -15.46
CA SER A 156 7.62 4.85 -15.07
C SER A 156 6.55 3.93 -15.66
N ASP A 157 5.29 4.34 -15.61
CA ASP A 157 4.15 3.56 -16.14
C ASP A 157 4.23 3.46 -17.66
N GLU A 158 4.63 4.53 -18.36
CA GLU A 158 4.87 4.57 -19.81
C GLU A 158 5.94 3.56 -20.23
N LEU A 159 7.12 3.61 -19.56
CA LEU A 159 8.20 2.67 -19.84
C LEU A 159 7.82 1.22 -19.54
N CYS A 160 7.06 0.97 -18.48
CA CYS A 160 6.54 -0.35 -18.18
C CYS A 160 5.61 -0.85 -19.31
N ALA A 161 4.75 0.02 -19.84
CA ALA A 161 3.85 -0.32 -20.94
C ALA A 161 4.61 -0.60 -22.26
N GLU A 162 5.66 0.18 -22.57
CA GLU A 162 6.54 -0.05 -23.72
C GLU A 162 7.17 -1.46 -23.73
N HIS A 163 7.44 -2.01 -22.53
CA HIS A 163 8.03 -3.34 -22.34
C HIS A 163 7.01 -4.42 -21.96
N ASN A 164 5.70 -4.19 -22.16
CA ASN A 164 4.61 -5.11 -21.83
C ASN A 164 4.57 -5.54 -20.35
N LEU A 165 5.08 -4.70 -19.45
CA LEU A 165 5.00 -4.92 -18.01
C LEU A 165 3.67 -4.41 -17.46
N THR A 166 3.21 -4.99 -16.36
CA THR A 166 1.93 -4.60 -15.76
C THR A 166 1.99 -3.21 -15.12
N VAL A 167 0.97 -2.39 -15.34
CA VAL A 167 0.81 -1.05 -14.76
C VAL A 167 -0.37 -1.01 -13.80
N ILE A 168 -0.26 -0.22 -12.73
CA ILE A 168 -1.35 0.00 -11.77
C ILE A 168 -2.33 1.04 -12.36
N LYS A 169 -3.39 0.58 -13.03
CA LYS A 169 -4.38 1.49 -13.65
C LYS A 169 -5.19 2.26 -12.61
N ASN A 170 -5.60 1.60 -11.51
CA ASN A 170 -6.39 2.21 -10.45
C ASN A 170 -5.72 1.95 -9.09
N PRO A 171 -4.84 2.84 -8.61
CA PRO A 171 -4.24 2.68 -7.30
C PRO A 171 -5.34 2.80 -6.23
N THR A 172 -5.69 1.68 -5.62
CA THR A 172 -6.52 1.68 -4.42
C THR A 172 -5.88 2.57 -3.36
N GLY A 173 -6.70 3.40 -2.69
CA GLY A 173 -6.23 4.46 -1.80
C GLY A 173 -5.21 3.95 -0.77
N LYS A 174 -4.46 4.88 -0.20
CA LYS A 174 -3.33 4.63 0.72
C LYS A 174 -3.76 3.81 1.94
N THR A 175 -3.77 2.49 1.82
CA THR A 175 -3.88 1.62 2.99
C THR A 175 -2.59 1.78 3.82
N PRO A 176 -2.67 2.10 5.12
CA PRO A 176 -1.50 2.16 5.97
C PRO A 176 -0.70 0.85 5.90
N ARG A 177 0.62 0.95 5.84
CA ARG A 177 1.51 -0.21 5.70
C ARG A 177 1.28 -1.29 6.77
N SER A 178 0.98 -0.87 8.00
CA SER A 178 0.63 -1.78 9.10
C SER A 178 -0.64 -2.60 8.81
N ILE A 179 -1.67 -1.96 8.25
CA ILE A 179 -2.92 -2.64 7.88
C ILE A 179 -2.67 -3.60 6.71
N TYR A 180 -1.91 -3.17 5.70
CA TYR A 180 -1.55 -4.02 4.56
C TYR A 180 -0.83 -5.32 4.99
N PHE A 181 0.16 -5.21 5.88
CA PHE A 181 0.87 -6.39 6.37
C PHE A 181 0.00 -7.28 7.28
N ALA A 182 -0.83 -6.68 8.13
CA ALA A 182 -1.77 -7.44 8.95
C ALA A 182 -2.77 -8.22 8.07
N GLU A 183 -3.31 -7.59 7.02
CA GLU A 183 -4.19 -8.26 6.05
C GLU A 183 -3.46 -9.39 5.29
N LYS A 184 -2.21 -9.15 4.87
CA LYS A 184 -1.39 -10.16 4.22
C LYS A 184 -1.09 -11.37 5.11
N ASN A 185 -0.98 -11.16 6.41
CA ASN A 185 -0.77 -12.19 7.42
C ASN A 185 -2.09 -12.86 7.89
N GLY A 186 -3.25 -12.49 7.32
CA GLY A 186 -4.55 -13.01 7.73
C GLY A 186 -5.03 -12.47 9.08
N GLU A 187 -4.42 -11.40 9.61
CA GLU A 187 -4.83 -10.79 10.86
C GLU A 187 -6.10 -9.93 10.66
N PRO A 188 -7.05 -9.95 11.61
CA PRO A 188 -8.21 -9.08 11.53
C PRO A 188 -7.82 -7.62 11.65
N THR A 189 -8.19 -6.83 10.64
CA THR A 189 -7.95 -5.38 10.61
C THR A 189 -9.25 -4.61 10.71
N THR A 190 -9.17 -3.36 11.14
CA THR A 190 -10.34 -2.46 11.12
C THR A 190 -10.94 -2.35 9.72
N PHE A 191 -10.10 -2.41 8.67
CA PHE A 191 -10.57 -2.29 7.29
C PHE A 191 -11.35 -3.53 6.85
N ASN A 192 -10.84 -4.74 7.14
CA ASN A 192 -11.55 -5.99 6.82
C ASN A 192 -12.89 -6.07 7.53
N VAL A 193 -12.90 -5.74 8.81
CA VAL A 193 -14.13 -5.74 9.61
C VAL A 193 -15.16 -4.75 9.08
N LEU A 194 -14.72 -3.57 8.64
CA LEU A 194 -15.63 -2.58 8.05
C LEU A 194 -16.14 -3.04 6.67
N ARG A 195 -15.28 -3.68 5.84
CA ARG A 195 -15.70 -4.27 4.56
C ARG A 195 -16.77 -5.33 4.79
N GLU A 196 -16.50 -6.31 5.65
CA GLU A 196 -17.44 -7.39 5.99
C GLU A 196 -18.78 -6.86 6.52
N ALA A 197 -18.73 -5.84 7.37
CA ALA A 197 -19.95 -5.22 7.89
C ALA A 197 -20.77 -4.52 6.79
N ILE A 198 -20.10 -3.80 5.89
CA ILE A 198 -20.76 -3.14 4.76
C ILE A 198 -21.32 -4.19 3.80
N ASP A 199 -20.56 -5.23 3.47
CA ASP A 199 -20.97 -6.30 2.58
C ASP A 199 -22.20 -7.03 3.14
N TYR A 200 -22.18 -7.37 4.43
CA TYR A 200 -23.35 -7.92 5.12
C TYR A 200 -24.55 -6.98 5.07
N GLY A 201 -24.32 -5.68 5.33
CA GLY A 201 -25.37 -4.66 5.27
C GLY A 201 -26.00 -4.55 3.87
N ILE A 202 -25.18 -4.62 2.81
CA ILE A 202 -25.65 -4.59 1.42
C ILE A 202 -26.42 -5.86 1.10
N GLU A 203 -25.91 -7.02 1.43
CA GLU A 203 -26.53 -8.33 1.17
C GLU A 203 -27.94 -8.44 1.77
N HIS A 204 -28.12 -7.89 2.99
CA HIS A 204 -29.37 -7.97 3.73
C HIS A 204 -30.27 -6.75 3.53
N SER A 205 -29.83 -5.76 2.74
CA SER A 205 -30.61 -4.57 2.45
C SER A 205 -31.37 -4.68 1.12
N ARG A 206 -32.48 -3.94 1.01
CA ARG A 206 -33.30 -3.84 -0.21
C ARG A 206 -33.45 -2.41 -0.70
N SER A 207 -33.11 -1.48 0.15
CA SER A 207 -33.08 -0.06 -0.16
C SER A 207 -31.92 0.56 0.59
N PHE A 208 -31.51 1.73 0.14
CA PHE A 208 -30.46 2.47 0.83
C PHE A 208 -30.85 2.88 2.26
N GLU A 209 -32.13 3.18 2.50
CA GLU A 209 -32.63 3.45 3.85
C GLU A 209 -32.57 2.21 4.75
N ASN A 210 -32.90 1.04 4.20
CA ASN A 210 -32.79 -0.21 4.93
C ASN A 210 -31.32 -0.54 5.25
N PHE A 211 -30.41 -0.30 4.31
CA PHE A 211 -28.96 -0.42 4.54
C PHE A 211 -28.50 0.48 5.70
N LYS A 212 -28.90 1.75 5.71
CA LYS A 212 -28.55 2.67 6.81
C LYS A 212 -29.06 2.16 8.15
N TRP A 213 -30.27 1.63 8.17
CA TRP A 213 -30.87 1.08 9.39
C TRP A 213 -30.08 -0.14 9.89
N ILE A 214 -29.76 -1.10 8.99
CA ILE A 214 -28.97 -2.29 9.32
C ILE A 214 -27.61 -1.91 9.87
N MET A 215 -26.89 -1.01 9.22
CA MET A 215 -25.58 -0.55 9.68
C MET A 215 -25.65 0.10 11.06
N LYS A 216 -26.68 0.90 11.31
CA LYS A 216 -26.92 1.51 12.63
C LYS A 216 -27.23 0.46 13.69
N ASP A 217 -28.06 -0.54 13.37
CA ASP A 217 -28.42 -1.63 14.29
C ASP A 217 -27.20 -2.50 14.62
N MET A 218 -26.29 -2.69 13.66
CA MET A 218 -25.00 -3.35 13.84
C MET A 218 -23.99 -2.52 14.68
N GLY A 219 -24.35 -1.29 15.07
CA GLY A 219 -23.51 -0.43 15.89
C GLY A 219 -22.47 0.37 15.10
N TYR A 220 -22.68 0.59 13.80
CA TYR A 220 -21.85 1.48 12.99
C TYR A 220 -22.49 2.86 12.83
N VAL A 221 -21.64 3.88 12.90
CA VAL A 221 -22.03 5.27 12.67
C VAL A 221 -21.47 5.69 11.32
N MET A 222 -22.37 6.06 10.40
CA MET A 222 -22.03 6.54 9.08
C MET A 222 -22.32 8.03 8.95
N CYS A 223 -21.42 8.79 8.34
CA CYS A 223 -21.66 10.16 7.91
C CYS A 223 -21.85 10.14 6.38
N LEU A 224 -23.10 10.32 5.95
CA LEU A 224 -23.56 10.21 4.55
C LEU A 224 -23.99 11.56 3.98
N ASN A 225 -23.42 12.65 4.48
CA ASN A 225 -23.78 14.00 4.06
C ASN A 225 -23.42 14.22 2.58
N PRO A 226 -24.38 14.59 1.70
CA PRO A 226 -24.13 14.83 0.27
C PRO A 226 -23.13 15.98 0.00
N LYS A 227 -22.99 16.93 0.95
CA LYS A 227 -22.00 18.02 0.83
C LYS A 227 -20.56 17.55 1.01
N HIS A 228 -20.34 16.36 1.57
CA HIS A 228 -19.03 15.81 1.76
C HIS A 228 -18.67 14.95 0.55
N ARG A 229 -17.50 15.18 -0.04
CA ARG A 229 -16.99 14.41 -1.19
C ARG A 229 -16.92 12.90 -0.92
N TYR A 230 -16.71 12.50 0.34
CA TYR A 230 -16.56 11.10 0.73
C TYR A 230 -17.39 10.79 1.97
N TRP A 231 -18.08 9.69 1.93
CA TRP A 231 -18.74 9.11 3.10
C TRP A 231 -17.70 8.54 4.07
N THR A 232 -18.07 8.53 5.35
CA THR A 232 -17.22 7.95 6.39
C THR A 232 -18.02 6.99 7.25
N ILE A 233 -17.30 5.99 7.78
CA ILE A 233 -17.84 4.96 8.67
C ILE A 233 -16.93 4.77 9.87
N ARG A 234 -17.52 4.49 11.02
CA ARG A 234 -16.80 4.06 12.22
C ARG A 234 -17.67 3.11 13.04
N SER A 235 -17.07 2.26 13.85
CA SER A 235 -17.78 1.59 14.93
C SER A 235 -18.22 2.62 15.97
N ALA A 236 -19.37 2.41 16.61
CA ALA A 236 -19.90 3.29 17.68
C ALA A 236 -18.89 3.49 18.82
N ASN A 237 -18.02 2.49 19.06
CA ASN A 237 -16.99 2.51 20.08
C ASN A 237 -15.66 3.13 19.64
N SER A 238 -15.52 3.52 18.37
CA SER A 238 -14.33 4.14 17.83
C SER A 238 -14.51 5.66 17.70
N LYS A 239 -13.47 6.40 18.12
CA LYS A 239 -13.41 7.86 17.91
C LYS A 239 -12.97 8.22 16.49
N LYS A 240 -12.29 7.30 15.77
CA LYS A 240 -11.74 7.56 14.44
C LYS A 240 -12.66 7.02 13.35
N SER A 241 -13.07 7.90 12.43
CA SER A 241 -13.82 7.50 11.23
C SER A 241 -12.87 7.14 10.08
N VAL A 242 -13.28 6.17 9.28
CA VAL A 242 -12.60 5.76 8.05
C VAL A 242 -13.40 6.28 6.85
N ARG A 243 -12.74 6.93 5.90
CA ARG A 243 -13.37 7.31 4.62
C ARG A 243 -13.62 6.05 3.80
N MET A 244 -14.86 5.86 3.34
CA MET A 244 -15.30 4.58 2.75
C MET A 244 -14.52 4.24 1.47
N TYR A 245 -14.16 5.22 0.63
CA TYR A 245 -13.32 4.98 -0.56
C TYR A 245 -11.95 4.34 -0.25
N ARG A 246 -11.44 4.45 1.00
CA ARG A 246 -10.19 3.80 1.42
C ARG A 246 -10.33 2.31 1.65
N LEU A 247 -11.55 1.82 1.75
CA LEU A 247 -11.83 0.38 1.88
C LEU A 247 -11.71 -0.33 0.53
N GLY A 248 -11.78 0.42 -0.58
CA GLY A 248 -11.71 -0.06 -1.95
C GLY A 248 -12.75 0.61 -2.84
N ASP A 249 -12.64 0.44 -4.16
CA ASP A 249 -13.53 1.07 -5.14
C ASP A 249 -14.97 0.59 -5.01
N GLU A 250 -15.19 -0.65 -4.54
CA GLU A 250 -16.51 -1.23 -4.28
C GLU A 250 -17.24 -0.64 -3.06
N TYR A 251 -16.56 0.24 -2.30
CA TYR A 251 -17.09 0.88 -1.09
C TYR A 251 -17.24 2.40 -1.24
N ASN A 252 -17.12 2.92 -2.46
CA ASN A 252 -17.44 4.32 -2.72
C ASN A 252 -18.96 4.54 -2.77
N ASN A 253 -19.39 5.80 -2.77
CA ASN A 253 -20.82 6.17 -2.70
C ASN A 253 -21.64 5.53 -3.82
N GLU A 254 -21.14 5.58 -5.05
CA GLU A 254 -21.82 5.08 -6.24
C GLU A 254 -21.86 3.54 -6.28
N ALA A 255 -20.76 2.90 -5.92
CA ALA A 255 -20.67 1.44 -5.88
C ALA A 255 -21.65 0.84 -4.86
N ILE A 256 -21.79 1.44 -3.68
CA ILE A 256 -22.75 0.99 -2.67
C ILE A 256 -24.18 1.10 -3.17
N HIS A 257 -24.55 2.22 -3.77
CA HIS A 257 -25.89 2.37 -4.36
C HIS A 257 -26.14 1.34 -5.46
N ARG A 258 -25.18 1.15 -6.37
CA ARG A 258 -25.25 0.15 -7.44
C ARG A 258 -25.44 -1.25 -6.89
N ARG A 259 -24.59 -1.68 -5.93
CA ARG A 259 -24.63 -3.00 -5.32
C ARG A 259 -25.98 -3.28 -4.61
N ILE A 260 -26.52 -2.30 -3.88
CA ILE A 260 -27.84 -2.40 -3.26
C ILE A 260 -28.94 -2.56 -4.31
N HIS A 261 -28.85 -1.81 -5.42
CA HIS A 261 -29.82 -1.90 -6.51
C HIS A 261 -29.76 -3.25 -7.22
N GLU A 262 -28.55 -3.74 -7.53
CA GLU A 262 -28.32 -5.06 -8.15
C GLU A 262 -28.85 -6.18 -7.26
N ASN A 263 -28.55 -6.15 -5.97
CA ASN A 263 -29.05 -7.12 -4.99
C ASN A 263 -30.58 -7.11 -4.92
N ASN A 264 -31.20 -5.95 -4.91
CA ASN A 264 -32.66 -5.82 -4.93
C ASN A 264 -33.26 -6.38 -6.22
N THR A 265 -32.67 -6.08 -7.38
CA THR A 265 -33.14 -6.55 -8.69
C THR A 265 -33.07 -8.06 -8.80
N GLN A 266 -32.01 -8.70 -8.29
CA GLN A 266 -31.84 -10.15 -8.29
C GLN A 266 -32.83 -10.84 -7.35
N HIS A 267 -33.16 -10.23 -6.22
CA HIS A 267 -34.18 -10.72 -5.30
C HIS A 267 -35.58 -10.77 -5.92
N TRP A 268 -35.93 -9.77 -6.72
CA TRP A 268 -37.25 -9.75 -7.39
C TRP A 268 -37.36 -10.80 -8.51
N ARG A 269 -36.27 -11.23 -9.09
CA ARG A 269 -36.27 -12.31 -10.13
C ARG A 269 -36.54 -13.68 -9.53
N ASN A 270 -36.26 -13.90 -8.25
CA ASN A 270 -36.47 -15.18 -7.56
C ASN A 270 -37.52 -15.05 -6.45
N ALA A 271 -38.78 -14.73 -6.82
CA ALA A 271 -39.87 -14.49 -5.88
C ALA A 271 -40.16 -15.63 -4.89
N ALA A 272 -39.93 -16.87 -5.29
CA ALA A 272 -40.11 -18.04 -4.42
C ALA A 272 -39.02 -18.17 -3.34
N GLU A 273 -37.78 -17.88 -3.69
CA GLU A 273 -36.64 -17.86 -2.77
C GLU A 273 -36.73 -16.68 -1.82
N TYR A 274 -37.32 -15.56 -2.28
CA TYR A 274 -37.61 -14.41 -1.47
C TYR A 274 -38.59 -14.69 -0.33
N GLU A 275 -39.70 -15.39 -0.62
CA GLU A 275 -40.67 -15.78 0.41
C GLU A 275 -40.05 -16.71 1.45
N TYR A 276 -39.22 -17.65 1.02
CA TYR A 276 -38.48 -18.54 1.91
C TYR A 276 -37.51 -17.77 2.79
N ASN A 277 -36.67 -16.92 2.20
CA ASN A 277 -35.68 -16.12 2.93
C ASN A 277 -36.34 -15.08 3.88
N ARG A 278 -37.46 -14.50 3.49
CA ARG A 278 -38.26 -13.62 4.36
C ARG A 278 -38.84 -14.36 5.58
N LYS A 279 -39.26 -15.61 5.42
CA LYS A 279 -39.69 -16.47 6.54
C LYS A 279 -38.52 -16.85 7.46
N GLN A 280 -37.34 -17.09 6.89
CA GLN A 280 -36.13 -17.38 7.64
C GLN A 280 -35.61 -16.12 8.34
N MET A 281 -35.64 -14.93 7.72
CA MET A 281 -35.25 -13.68 8.36
C MET A 281 -36.17 -13.27 9.51
N LYS A 282 -37.46 -13.58 9.45
CA LYS A 282 -38.35 -13.41 10.61
C LYS A 282 -37.98 -14.33 11.77
N ARG A 283 -37.38 -15.52 11.49
CA ARG A 283 -36.86 -16.44 12.50
C ARG A 283 -35.45 -16.05 12.95
N PHE A 284 -34.64 -15.49 12.07
CA PHE A 284 -33.29 -15.00 12.37
C PHE A 284 -33.36 -13.49 12.63
N LYS A 285 -33.82 -13.10 13.80
CA LYS A 285 -33.42 -11.80 14.34
C LYS A 285 -31.93 -11.95 14.65
N PRO A 286 -31.02 -11.33 13.90
CA PRO A 286 -29.61 -11.32 14.29
C PRO A 286 -29.62 -10.68 15.67
N ARG A 287 -29.25 -11.41 16.69
CA ARG A 287 -29.01 -10.86 18.03
C ARG A 287 -27.74 -10.01 17.90
N VAL A 288 -27.94 -8.77 17.47
CA VAL A 288 -26.85 -7.80 17.40
C VAL A 288 -26.40 -7.51 18.81
N PHE A 289 -25.21 -7.93 19.11
CA PHE A 289 -24.59 -7.71 20.40
C PHE A 289 -23.70 -6.49 20.30
N VAL A 290 -24.07 -5.42 20.97
CA VAL A 290 -23.22 -4.23 21.11
C VAL A 290 -22.35 -4.43 22.35
N PHE A 291 -21.05 -4.60 22.14
CA PHE A 291 -20.11 -4.64 23.26
C PHE A 291 -19.95 -3.24 23.86
N ARG A 292 -20.33 -3.07 25.13
CA ARG A 292 -20.18 -1.83 25.89
C ARG A 292 -18.92 -1.77 26.76
N GLY A 293 -18.04 -2.76 26.65
CA GLY A 293 -16.81 -2.85 27.45
C GLY A 293 -15.63 -2.10 26.84
N SER A 294 -14.61 -1.85 27.65
CA SER A 294 -13.36 -1.25 27.20
C SER A 294 -12.51 -2.26 26.40
N PHE A 295 -11.95 -1.84 25.27
CA PHE A 295 -11.03 -2.63 24.45
C PHE A 295 -9.79 -3.14 25.24
N LYS A 296 -9.33 -2.39 26.24
CA LYS A 296 -8.24 -2.83 27.15
C LYS A 296 -8.58 -4.14 27.87
N LYS A 297 -9.86 -4.34 28.24
CA LYS A 297 -10.33 -5.57 28.88
C LYS A 297 -10.28 -6.80 28.00
N LEU A 298 -10.49 -6.66 26.69
CA LEU A 298 -10.39 -7.75 25.70
C LEU A 298 -8.93 -8.16 25.48
N LYS A 299 -8.00 -7.20 25.42
CA LYS A 299 -6.57 -7.47 25.28
C LYS A 299 -5.97 -8.26 26.46
N SER A 300 -6.55 -8.14 27.65
CA SER A 300 -6.07 -8.84 28.84
C SER A 300 -6.35 -10.35 28.85
N LEU A 301 -7.21 -10.85 27.96
CA LEU A 301 -7.60 -12.26 27.92
C LEU A 301 -6.59 -13.18 27.24
N GLY A 302 -5.61 -12.63 26.49
CA GLY A 302 -4.54 -13.40 25.82
C GLY A 302 -5.03 -14.45 24.80
N GLY A 303 -4.12 -14.95 23.97
CA GLY A 303 -4.33 -16.11 23.09
C GLY A 303 -5.38 -15.96 21.99
N LEU A 304 -5.75 -17.10 21.39
CA LEU A 304 -6.67 -17.20 20.25
C LEU A 304 -8.10 -16.72 20.58
N TYR A 305 -8.53 -16.96 21.81
CA TYR A 305 -9.83 -16.53 22.31
C TYR A 305 -9.95 -15.00 22.40
N ALA A 306 -8.89 -14.32 22.82
CA ALA A 306 -8.86 -12.86 22.83
C ALA A 306 -8.90 -12.28 21.40
N LYS A 307 -8.25 -12.94 20.44
CA LYS A 307 -8.32 -12.55 19.01
C LYS A 307 -9.74 -12.73 18.47
N TYR A 308 -10.40 -13.83 18.80
CA TYR A 308 -11.78 -14.09 18.42
C TYR A 308 -12.76 -13.09 19.01
N LEU A 309 -12.64 -12.77 20.29
CA LEU A 309 -13.47 -11.77 20.95
C LEU A 309 -13.18 -10.36 20.39
N HIS A 310 -11.93 -10.07 20.06
CA HIS A 310 -11.56 -8.84 19.39
C HIS A 310 -12.21 -8.72 18.01
N TYR A 311 -12.20 -9.79 17.25
CA TYR A 311 -12.88 -9.87 15.95
C TYR A 311 -14.39 -9.65 16.10
N LEU A 312 -15.05 -10.35 17.04
CA LEU A 312 -16.47 -10.14 17.31
C LEU A 312 -16.78 -8.72 17.80
N TYR A 313 -15.87 -8.11 18.58
CA TYR A 313 -15.99 -6.72 19.00
C TYR A 313 -15.93 -5.75 17.81
N LEU A 314 -14.97 -5.95 16.91
CA LEU A 314 -14.86 -5.14 15.70
C LEU A 314 -16.07 -5.30 14.78
N MET A 315 -16.65 -6.49 14.71
CA MET A 315 -17.87 -6.82 13.97
C MET A 315 -19.15 -6.31 14.65
N GLY A 316 -19.08 -5.76 15.86
CA GLY A 316 -20.27 -5.41 16.63
C GLY A 316 -21.13 -6.61 17.06
N LYS A 317 -20.60 -7.84 16.96
CA LYS A 317 -21.31 -9.10 17.24
C LYS A 317 -21.10 -9.64 18.67
N LEU A 318 -20.48 -8.88 19.56
CA LEU A 318 -20.33 -9.28 20.95
C LEU A 318 -21.64 -9.11 21.76
N PRO A 319 -21.96 -10.06 22.65
CA PRO A 319 -23.15 -9.94 23.49
C PRO A 319 -23.07 -8.73 24.43
N LYS A 320 -24.22 -8.09 24.64
CA LYS A 320 -24.36 -6.91 25.55
C LYS A 320 -24.05 -7.22 27.01
N ARG A 321 -23.98 -8.49 27.41
CA ARG A 321 -23.75 -8.91 28.79
C ARG A 321 -22.49 -9.77 28.89
N ASN A 322 -21.63 -9.39 29.83
CA ASN A 322 -20.45 -10.10 30.38
C ASN A 322 -19.84 -11.24 29.61
N LEU A 323 -18.57 -11.09 29.26
CA LEU A 323 -17.65 -12.11 28.71
C LEU A 323 -17.65 -13.47 29.44
N LYS A 324 -18.30 -13.58 30.62
CA LYS A 324 -18.42 -14.80 31.42
C LYS A 324 -19.44 -15.82 30.89
N CYS A 325 -20.22 -15.50 29.88
CA CYS A 325 -21.38 -16.32 29.44
C CYS A 325 -21.25 -16.97 28.08
N TYR A 326 -20.03 -17.15 27.53
CA TYR A 326 -19.88 -17.99 26.35
C TYR A 326 -19.89 -19.45 26.76
N PRO A 327 -20.80 -20.30 26.21
CA PRO A 327 -20.75 -21.72 26.51
C PRO A 327 -19.41 -22.28 25.99
N LEU A 328 -18.76 -23.09 26.79
CA LEU A 328 -17.53 -23.83 26.49
C LEU A 328 -17.60 -24.56 25.12
N SER A 329 -18.80 -25.01 24.72
CA SER A 329 -19.05 -25.62 23.40
C SER A 329 -18.70 -24.76 22.19
N THR A 330 -18.61 -23.44 22.34
CA THR A 330 -18.20 -22.54 21.25
C THR A 330 -16.67 -22.44 21.16
N VAL A 331 -15.98 -22.61 22.28
CA VAL A 331 -14.51 -22.62 22.34
C VAL A 331 -13.97 -23.92 21.76
N ASP A 332 -14.62 -25.07 22.06
CA ASP A 332 -14.22 -26.39 21.57
C ASP A 332 -14.39 -26.55 20.03
N LYS A 333 -15.30 -25.80 19.42
CA LYS A 333 -15.46 -25.78 17.96
C LYS A 333 -14.37 -24.99 17.24
N LEU A 334 -13.74 -24.03 17.92
CA LEU A 334 -12.68 -23.16 17.35
C LEU A 334 -11.27 -23.74 17.57
N THR A 335 -11.11 -24.66 18.54
CA THR A 335 -9.83 -25.36 18.76
C THR A 335 -9.64 -26.56 17.83
N LYS A 336 -10.65 -26.91 17.01
CA LYS A 336 -10.63 -28.00 16.04
C LYS A 336 -10.50 -27.54 14.58
N ILE A 337 -10.31 -26.23 14.35
CA ILE A 337 -9.96 -25.62 13.07
C ILE A 337 -8.53 -25.08 13.21
#